data_fc2741221e457d1d40978f34532f0d13
#
_entry.id   fc2741221e457d1d40978f34532f0d13
#
_cell.length_a   1.000
_cell.length_b   1.000
_cell.length_c   1.000
_cell.angle_alpha   90.00
_cell.angle_beta   90.00
_cell.angle_gamma   90.00
#
_symmetry.space_group_name_H-M   'P 1'
#
loop_
_entity.id
_entity.type
_entity.pdbx_description
1 polymer ?
#
loop_
_entity_poly.entity_id
_entity_poly.type
_entity_poly.pdbx_seq_one_letter_code
_entity_poly.pdbx_strand_id
1 'polypeptide(L)'
;MDIIIREIEENDYLDVLSISNNAFGCKHNLEDATIHYERVKNDERYKTFVALFNDDVVGFISSVWSYAIGCEVGFLHIVGLAVELEMQNKGIGTKLIEQIENYAKEKGIRSIILNTGVQRTGAHAFYKSKGYDNHSWCFNKTF
;
A
#
# COMPACT_ATOMS: atom_id res chain seq x y z
N MET A 1 -7.78 17.09 -12.74
CA MET A 1 -6.77 16.99 -11.69
C MET A 1 -5.72 15.98 -12.12
N ASP A 2 -4.48 16.41 -12.24
CA ASP A 2 -3.39 15.56 -12.72
C ASP A 2 -2.73 14.85 -11.54
N ILE A 3 -3.00 13.55 -11.42
CA ILE A 3 -2.35 12.69 -10.45
C ILE A 3 -1.28 11.87 -11.17
N ILE A 4 -0.06 11.94 -10.68
CA ILE A 4 1.06 11.14 -11.18
C ILE A 4 1.29 10.00 -10.21
N ILE A 5 1.37 8.77 -10.72
CA ILE A 5 1.75 7.60 -9.92
C ILE A 5 3.15 7.20 -10.35
N ARG A 6 4.05 7.08 -9.38
CA ARG A 6 5.41 6.58 -9.64
C ARG A 6 5.91 5.75 -8.46
N GLU A 7 6.99 5.01 -8.69
CA GLU A 7 7.65 4.29 -7.61
C GLU A 7 8.21 5.27 -6.57
N ILE A 8 8.19 4.86 -5.31
CA ILE A 8 8.69 5.67 -4.20
C ILE A 8 10.19 5.94 -4.34
N GLU A 9 10.59 7.16 -3.99
CA GLU A 9 12.00 7.57 -3.89
C GLU A 9 12.38 7.81 -2.44
N GLU A 10 13.66 7.87 -2.13
CA GLU A 10 14.16 8.04 -0.75
C GLU A 10 13.51 9.23 -0.05
N ASN A 11 13.42 10.37 -0.75
CA ASN A 11 12.89 11.61 -0.16
C ASN A 11 11.37 11.57 0.11
N ASP A 12 10.66 10.56 -0.39
CA ASP A 12 9.20 10.45 -0.19
C ASP A 12 8.84 9.81 1.15
N TYR A 13 9.77 9.09 1.78
CA TYR A 13 9.44 8.24 2.94
C TYR A 13 8.86 9.02 4.12
N LEU A 14 9.35 10.22 4.37
CA LEU A 14 8.82 11.04 5.47
C LEU A 14 7.36 11.42 5.21
N ASP A 15 7.04 11.84 3.99
CA ASP A 15 5.66 12.21 3.62
C ASP A 15 4.73 10.98 3.66
N VAL A 16 5.19 9.83 3.18
CA VAL A 16 4.44 8.58 3.24
C VAL A 16 4.15 8.19 4.69
N LEU A 17 5.13 8.30 5.59
CA LEU A 17 4.90 8.02 7.01
C LEU A 17 3.94 9.01 7.65
N SER A 18 3.98 10.27 7.25
CA SER A 18 3.03 11.28 7.73
C SER A 18 1.59 10.92 7.33
N ILE A 19 1.39 10.51 6.07
CA ILE A 19 0.09 10.05 5.59
C ILE A 19 -0.36 8.80 6.35
N SER A 20 0.54 7.85 6.55
CA SER A 20 0.29 6.62 7.31
C SER A 20 -0.09 6.92 8.76
N ASN A 21 0.63 7.84 9.40
CA ASN A 21 0.34 8.27 10.78
C ASN A 21 -1.10 8.80 10.90
N ASN A 22 -1.50 9.66 9.98
CA ASN A 22 -2.85 10.23 9.99
C ASN A 22 -3.92 9.19 9.70
N ALA A 23 -3.64 8.26 8.78
CA ALA A 23 -4.61 7.25 8.38
C ALA A 23 -4.80 6.14 9.42
N PHE A 24 -3.73 5.75 10.11
CA PHE A 24 -3.72 4.55 10.97
C PHE A 24 -3.44 4.85 12.45
N GLY A 25 -3.34 6.12 12.83
CA GLY A 25 -3.13 6.51 14.22
C GLY A 25 -1.74 6.18 14.77
N CYS A 26 -0.73 6.11 13.90
CA CYS A 26 0.66 5.89 14.28
C CYS A 26 1.38 7.22 14.58
N LYS A 27 2.62 7.13 15.10
CA LYS A 27 3.44 8.30 15.45
C LYS A 27 4.89 8.08 15.02
N HIS A 28 5.08 7.74 13.74
CA HIS A 28 6.43 7.55 13.18
C HIS A 28 7.07 8.90 12.86
N ASN A 29 8.39 8.96 12.93
CA ASN A 29 9.19 10.16 12.70
C ASN A 29 10.24 9.94 11.60
N LEU A 30 11.12 10.94 11.38
CA LEU A 30 12.17 10.86 10.36
C LEU A 30 13.13 9.69 10.61
N GLU A 31 13.45 9.39 11.86
CA GLU A 31 14.32 8.26 12.18
C GLU A 31 13.67 6.94 11.75
N ASP A 32 12.38 6.77 12.01
CA ASP A 32 11.62 5.60 11.56
C ASP A 32 11.63 5.48 10.02
N ALA A 33 11.49 6.59 9.31
CA ALA A 33 11.56 6.64 7.85
C ALA A 33 12.92 6.15 7.34
N THR A 34 13.99 6.64 7.95
CA THR A 34 15.36 6.27 7.60
C THR A 34 15.61 4.78 7.85
N ILE A 35 15.19 4.28 9.01
CA ILE A 35 15.34 2.87 9.37
C ILE A 35 14.58 1.99 8.37
N HIS A 36 13.37 2.36 8.01
CA HIS A 36 12.58 1.60 7.04
C HIS A 36 13.24 1.59 5.66
N TYR A 37 13.66 2.77 5.16
CA TYR A 37 14.33 2.88 3.87
C TYR A 37 15.59 1.99 3.82
N GLU A 38 16.44 2.07 4.83
CA GLU A 38 17.67 1.25 4.89
C GLU A 38 17.37 -0.26 4.89
N ARG A 39 16.24 -0.65 5.50
CA ARG A 39 15.82 -2.04 5.55
C ARG A 39 15.34 -2.57 4.20
N VAL A 40 14.63 -1.76 3.44
CA VAL A 40 13.93 -2.23 2.23
C VAL A 40 14.58 -1.84 0.92
N LYS A 41 15.53 -0.90 0.91
CA LYS A 41 16.09 -0.33 -0.33
C LYS A 41 16.71 -1.34 -1.30
N ASN A 42 17.21 -2.46 -0.79
CA ASN A 42 17.82 -3.52 -1.60
C ASN A 42 16.99 -4.81 -1.60
N ASP A 43 15.77 -4.77 -1.09
CA ASP A 43 14.89 -5.94 -1.04
C ASP A 43 13.85 -5.83 -2.15
N GLU A 44 14.06 -6.62 -3.22
CA GLU A 44 13.20 -6.62 -4.41
C GLU A 44 11.77 -7.09 -4.14
N ARG A 45 11.48 -7.69 -2.99
CA ARG A 45 10.13 -8.10 -2.61
C ARG A 45 9.24 -6.92 -2.25
N TYR A 46 9.83 -5.79 -1.84
CA TYR A 46 9.09 -4.59 -1.49
C TYR A 46 8.85 -3.74 -2.73
N LYS A 47 7.61 -3.30 -2.91
CA LYS A 47 7.24 -2.38 -3.99
C LYS A 47 6.23 -1.38 -3.45
N THR A 48 6.58 -0.11 -3.51
CA THR A 48 5.74 1.00 -3.06
C THR A 48 5.61 2.02 -4.17
N PHE A 49 4.37 2.45 -4.41
CA PHE A 49 4.08 3.54 -5.34
C PHE A 49 3.48 4.71 -4.56
N VAL A 50 3.78 5.91 -5.02
CA VAL A 50 3.23 7.15 -4.47
C VAL A 50 2.38 7.86 -5.51
N ALA A 51 1.37 8.55 -5.03
CA ALA A 51 0.54 9.44 -5.84
C ALA A 51 0.95 10.88 -5.56
N LEU A 52 1.18 11.64 -6.62
CA LEU A 52 1.60 13.04 -6.55
C LEU A 52 0.54 13.94 -7.14
N PHE A 53 0.29 15.05 -6.46
CA PHE A 53 -0.51 16.14 -6.96
C PHE A 53 0.26 17.44 -6.76
N ASN A 54 0.54 18.18 -7.85
CA ASN A 54 1.40 19.37 -7.84
C ASN A 54 2.75 19.12 -7.15
N ASP A 55 3.37 17.98 -7.46
CA ASP A 55 4.65 17.52 -6.92
C ASP A 55 4.64 17.12 -5.43
N ASP A 56 3.50 17.24 -4.75
CA ASP A 56 3.34 16.78 -3.37
C ASP A 56 2.83 15.34 -3.31
N VAL A 57 3.40 14.55 -2.41
CA VAL A 57 2.92 13.20 -2.14
C VAL A 57 1.59 13.28 -1.40
N VAL A 58 0.54 12.74 -2.00
CA VAL A 58 -0.83 12.79 -1.45
C VAL A 58 -1.42 11.40 -1.15
N GLY A 59 -0.70 10.35 -1.49
CA GLY A 59 -1.13 8.98 -1.20
C GLY A 59 -0.05 7.99 -1.53
N PHE A 60 -0.21 6.76 -1.06
CA PHE A 60 0.72 5.67 -1.34
C PHE A 60 0.05 4.31 -1.29
N ILE A 61 0.66 3.34 -1.94
CA ILE A 61 0.35 1.92 -1.77
C ILE A 61 1.65 1.15 -1.63
N SER A 62 1.74 0.31 -0.61
CA SER A 62 2.93 -0.48 -0.33
C SER A 62 2.59 -1.97 -0.32
N SER A 63 3.49 -2.78 -0.87
CA SER A 63 3.29 -4.21 -0.99
C SER A 63 4.56 -5.00 -0.72
N VAL A 64 4.36 -6.26 -0.34
CA VAL A 64 5.43 -7.24 -0.16
C VAL A 64 5.10 -8.47 -0.98
N TRP A 65 6.03 -8.91 -1.81
CA TRP A 65 5.91 -10.15 -2.56
C TRP A 65 6.28 -11.31 -1.63
N SER A 66 5.30 -12.16 -1.32
CA SER A 66 5.47 -13.25 -0.37
C SER A 66 5.42 -14.60 -1.07
N TYR A 67 6.17 -15.55 -0.53
CA TYR A 67 6.23 -16.91 -1.03
C TYR A 67 5.69 -17.87 0.02
N ALA A 68 5.00 -18.92 -0.42
CA ALA A 68 4.57 -20.02 0.43
C ALA A 68 4.96 -21.33 -0.23
N ILE A 69 5.15 -22.37 0.57
CA ILE A 69 5.44 -23.72 0.04
C ILE A 69 4.28 -24.14 -0.88
N GLY A 70 4.62 -24.53 -2.09
CA GLY A 70 3.62 -24.92 -3.09
C GLY A 70 3.06 -23.77 -3.95
N CYS A 71 3.44 -22.53 -3.65
CA CYS A 71 3.12 -21.38 -4.50
C CYS A 71 4.30 -21.04 -5.40
N GLU A 72 4.24 -21.44 -6.65
CA GLU A 72 5.36 -21.27 -7.59
C GLU A 72 5.78 -19.81 -7.75
N VAL A 73 4.81 -18.89 -7.86
CA VAL A 73 5.06 -17.46 -8.09
C VAL A 73 4.87 -16.63 -6.82
N GLY A 74 4.16 -17.19 -5.83
CA GLY A 74 3.82 -16.46 -4.62
C GLY A 74 2.59 -15.56 -4.78
N PHE A 75 2.46 -14.62 -3.89
CA PHE A 75 1.34 -13.67 -3.87
C PHE A 75 1.82 -12.29 -3.41
N LEU A 76 1.10 -11.26 -3.79
CA LEU A 76 1.40 -9.89 -3.37
C LEU A 76 0.52 -9.52 -2.18
N HIS A 77 1.17 -9.06 -1.11
CA HIS A 77 0.46 -8.60 0.08
C HIS A 77 0.52 -7.08 0.14
N ILE A 78 -0.62 -6.43 0.00
CA ILE A 78 -0.73 -4.98 0.22
C ILE A 78 -0.67 -4.76 1.72
N VAL A 79 0.38 -4.04 2.17
CA VAL A 79 0.63 -3.79 3.59
C VAL A 79 0.31 -2.36 4.00
N GLY A 80 -0.02 -1.49 3.05
CA GLY A 80 -0.47 -0.14 3.32
C GLY A 80 -1.07 0.50 2.10
N LEU A 81 -2.17 1.20 2.29
CA LEU A 81 -2.81 2.05 1.29
C LEU A 81 -3.48 3.19 2.02
N ALA A 82 -3.08 4.40 1.72
CA ALA A 82 -3.69 5.58 2.30
C ALA A 82 -3.59 6.78 1.37
N VAL A 83 -4.57 7.67 1.46
CA VAL A 83 -4.63 8.94 0.74
C VAL A 83 -4.90 10.02 1.77
N GLU A 84 -4.26 11.17 1.61
CA GLU A 84 -4.52 12.33 2.47
C GLU A 84 -6.01 12.65 2.53
N LEU A 85 -6.49 13.05 3.71
CA LEU A 85 -7.93 13.24 3.97
C LEU A 85 -8.57 14.19 2.95
N GLU A 86 -7.92 15.31 2.67
CA GLU A 86 -8.43 16.33 1.74
C GLU A 86 -8.45 15.85 0.27
N MET A 87 -7.71 14.80 -0.01
CA MET A 87 -7.58 14.25 -1.38
C MET A 87 -8.37 12.96 -1.57
N GLN A 88 -9.13 12.52 -0.57
CA GLN A 88 -9.98 11.34 -0.68
C GLN A 88 -11.19 11.58 -1.58
N ASN A 89 -11.79 10.49 -2.07
CA ASN A 89 -12.95 10.52 -2.96
C ASN A 89 -12.70 11.23 -4.30
N LYS A 90 -11.46 11.23 -4.76
CA LYS A 90 -11.05 11.81 -6.05
C LYS A 90 -10.44 10.77 -7.00
N GLY A 91 -10.59 9.49 -6.69
CA GLY A 91 -10.09 8.41 -7.53
C GLY A 91 -8.60 8.06 -7.35
N ILE A 92 -7.92 8.65 -6.39
CA ILE A 92 -6.48 8.41 -6.17
C ILE A 92 -6.24 6.98 -5.67
N GLY A 93 -7.03 6.51 -4.72
CA GLY A 93 -6.96 5.12 -4.24
C GLY A 93 -7.15 4.11 -5.37
N THR A 94 -8.07 4.38 -6.28
CA THR A 94 -8.30 3.55 -7.47
C THR A 94 -7.06 3.51 -8.35
N LYS A 95 -6.42 4.65 -8.62
CA LYS A 95 -5.19 4.71 -9.42
C LYS A 95 -4.05 3.93 -8.77
N LEU A 96 -3.92 4.02 -7.46
CA LEU A 96 -2.91 3.27 -6.71
C LEU A 96 -3.15 1.75 -6.77
N ILE A 97 -4.40 1.32 -6.62
CA ILE A 97 -4.76 -0.11 -6.77
C ILE A 97 -4.47 -0.60 -8.19
N GLU A 98 -4.86 0.16 -9.21
CA GLU A 98 -4.58 -0.20 -10.61
C GLU A 98 -3.07 -0.34 -10.85
N GLN A 99 -2.28 0.54 -10.30
CA GLN A 99 -0.83 0.49 -10.44
C GLN A 99 -0.24 -0.78 -9.82
N ILE A 100 -0.66 -1.15 -8.62
CA ILE A 100 -0.15 -2.35 -7.95
C ILE A 100 -0.64 -3.63 -8.66
N GLU A 101 -1.85 -3.62 -9.19
CA GLU A 101 -2.37 -4.74 -9.97
C GLU A 101 -1.60 -4.92 -11.27
N ASN A 102 -1.26 -3.83 -11.95
CA ASN A 102 -0.42 -3.89 -13.16
C ASN A 102 0.96 -4.44 -12.84
N TYR A 103 1.56 -4.00 -11.74
CA TYR A 103 2.84 -4.54 -11.26
C TYR A 103 2.75 -6.06 -11.02
N ALA A 104 1.71 -6.50 -10.33
CA ALA A 104 1.50 -7.94 -10.08
C ALA A 104 1.40 -8.73 -11.38
N LYS A 105 0.63 -8.23 -12.34
CA LYS A 105 0.46 -8.88 -13.65
C LYS A 105 1.78 -8.97 -14.42
N GLU A 106 2.58 -7.90 -14.41
CA GLU A 106 3.90 -7.89 -15.06
C GLU A 106 4.85 -8.94 -14.48
N LYS A 107 4.74 -9.21 -13.18
CA LYS A 107 5.56 -10.21 -12.49
C LYS A 107 4.97 -11.62 -12.55
N GLY A 108 3.82 -11.81 -13.19
CA GLY A 108 3.14 -13.09 -13.23
C GLY A 108 2.48 -13.48 -11.91
N ILE A 109 2.35 -12.54 -10.97
CA ILE A 109 1.68 -12.77 -9.70
C ILE A 109 0.17 -12.81 -9.94
N ARG A 110 -0.50 -13.84 -9.44
CA ARG A 110 -1.90 -14.11 -9.74
C ARG A 110 -2.84 -13.86 -8.58
N SER A 111 -2.31 -13.49 -7.42
CA SER A 111 -3.11 -13.26 -6.22
C SER A 111 -2.56 -12.07 -5.45
N ILE A 112 -3.48 -11.21 -5.02
CA ILE A 112 -3.19 -10.07 -4.15
C ILE A 112 -4.06 -10.23 -2.91
N ILE A 113 -3.46 -10.12 -1.73
CA ILE A 113 -4.17 -10.15 -0.46
C ILE A 113 -3.93 -8.86 0.30
N LEU A 114 -4.86 -8.52 1.17
CA LEU A 114 -4.73 -7.41 2.11
C LEU A 114 -5.55 -7.70 3.36
N ASN A 115 -5.23 -7.00 4.43
CA ASN A 115 -5.97 -7.04 5.68
C ASN A 115 -6.51 -5.64 5.97
N THR A 116 -7.76 -5.57 6.42
CA THR A 116 -8.36 -4.31 6.85
C THR A 116 -9.17 -4.56 8.13
N GLY A 117 -9.13 -3.61 9.07
CA GLY A 117 -9.83 -3.77 10.34
C GLY A 117 -11.33 -3.98 10.12
N VAL A 118 -11.95 -4.84 10.94
CA VAL A 118 -13.37 -5.18 10.80
C VAL A 118 -14.29 -3.97 10.95
N GLN A 119 -13.84 -2.93 11.63
CA GLN A 119 -14.59 -1.68 11.84
C GLN A 119 -14.47 -0.70 10.65
N ARG A 120 -13.57 -0.94 9.70
CA ARG A 120 -13.31 -0.02 8.57
C ARG A 120 -14.24 -0.32 7.40
N THR A 121 -15.53 -0.06 7.59
CA THR A 121 -16.58 -0.42 6.61
C THR A 121 -16.43 0.30 5.27
N GLY A 122 -15.95 1.54 5.27
CA GLY A 122 -15.67 2.28 4.04
C GLY A 122 -14.56 1.64 3.21
N ALA A 123 -13.51 1.16 3.86
CA ALA A 123 -12.43 0.43 3.18
C ALA A 123 -12.96 -0.90 2.61
N HIS A 124 -13.80 -1.63 3.36
CA HIS A 124 -14.43 -2.86 2.87
C HIS A 124 -15.21 -2.62 1.58
N ALA A 125 -16.04 -1.58 1.55
CA ALA A 125 -16.82 -1.22 0.36
C ALA A 125 -15.91 -0.87 -0.81
N PHE A 126 -14.83 -0.12 -0.57
CA PHE A 126 -13.85 0.23 -1.59
C PHE A 126 -13.22 -1.02 -2.21
N TYR A 127 -12.69 -1.93 -1.39
CA TYR A 127 -12.04 -3.15 -1.90
C TYR A 127 -13.01 -4.05 -2.64
N LYS A 128 -14.23 -4.22 -2.13
CA LYS A 128 -15.27 -5.00 -2.83
C LYS A 128 -15.59 -4.39 -4.20
N SER A 129 -15.64 -3.08 -4.30
CA SER A 129 -15.89 -2.39 -5.58
C SER A 129 -14.76 -2.62 -6.59
N LYS A 130 -13.56 -3.00 -6.13
CA LYS A 130 -12.40 -3.30 -6.97
C LYS A 130 -12.24 -4.81 -7.25
N GLY A 131 -13.21 -5.63 -6.84
CA GLY A 131 -13.20 -7.06 -7.11
C GLY A 131 -12.51 -7.91 -6.05
N TYR A 132 -12.20 -7.35 -4.90
CA TYR A 132 -11.61 -8.08 -3.78
C TYR A 132 -12.69 -8.75 -2.96
N ASP A 133 -12.49 -10.03 -2.63
CA ASP A 133 -13.42 -10.84 -1.85
C ASP A 133 -12.90 -11.05 -0.43
N ASN A 134 -13.81 -11.05 0.54
CA ASN A 134 -13.50 -11.40 1.91
C ASN A 134 -13.84 -12.88 2.15
N HIS A 135 -12.87 -13.77 1.95
CA HIS A 135 -13.08 -15.22 2.07
C HIS A 135 -12.10 -15.91 3.02
N SER A 136 -11.34 -15.13 3.80
CA SER A 136 -10.46 -15.68 4.83
C SER A 136 -10.42 -14.74 6.04
N TRP A 137 -10.01 -15.29 7.17
CA TRP A 137 -9.89 -14.54 8.42
C TRP A 137 -8.43 -14.33 8.76
N CYS A 138 -8.10 -13.13 9.21
CA CYS A 138 -6.79 -12.82 9.76
C CYS A 138 -6.84 -12.97 11.28
N PHE A 139 -5.97 -13.81 11.83
CA PHE A 139 -5.81 -13.94 13.28
C PHE A 139 -4.53 -13.22 13.71
N ASN A 140 -4.62 -12.44 14.76
CA ASN A 140 -3.51 -11.64 15.27
C ASN A 140 -3.28 -11.93 16.76
N LYS A 141 -2.02 -11.95 17.14
CA LYS A 141 -1.62 -12.07 18.55
C LYS A 141 -0.47 -11.12 18.82
N THR A 142 -0.65 -10.26 19.81
CA THR A 142 0.37 -9.30 20.24
C THR A 142 1.05 -9.82 21.51
N PHE A 143 2.38 -9.69 21.57
CA PHE A 143 3.16 -10.15 22.72
C PHE A 143 3.61 -8.97 23.57
#